data_1566203716865f610a13b99e602814e2
#
_entry.id   1566203716865f610a13b99e602814e2
#
_cell.length_a   1.000
_cell.length_b   1.000
_cell.length_c   1.000
_cell.angle_alpha   90.00
_cell.angle_beta   90.00
_cell.angle_gamma   90.00
#
_symmetry.space_group_name_H-M   'P 1'
#
loop_
_entity.id
_entity.type
_entity.pdbx_description
1 polymer ?
#
loop_
_entity_poly.entity_id
_entity_poly.type
_entity_poly.pdbx_seq_one_letter_code
_entity_poly.pdbx_strand_id
1 'polypeptide(L)'
;MDIQVSKIWNKIRENKVFRSLRFRIFLIILIAGSIPGIIMYLGIRERYMANAVNTRVNEVQTQVKIIADHLLTYNYLLDSSNEVVNAELAQLSNLYGGRVLIVDGNFKIIKDTYGISEGKLLISEDIIRCFKGEGSSSHMAGNNYIEIVVPIEEKQSGTSPVKSNVLSNNTS
;
A
#
# COMPACT_ATOMS: atom_id res chain seq x y z
N MET A 1 -5.99 -39.74 11.02
CA MET A 1 -4.81 -39.28 10.26
C MET A 1 -3.51 -39.99 10.70
N ASP A 2 -3.50 -40.65 11.85
CA ASP A 2 -2.31 -41.28 12.44
C ASP A 2 -1.90 -42.65 11.85
N ILE A 3 -2.84 -43.39 11.23
CA ILE A 3 -2.56 -44.74 10.69
C ILE A 3 -1.71 -44.70 9.42
N GLN A 4 -1.81 -43.65 8.61
CA GLN A 4 -1.00 -43.50 7.39
C GLN A 4 0.47 -43.13 7.72
N VAL A 5 0.66 -42.30 8.74
CA VAL A 5 2.01 -41.88 9.16
C VAL A 5 2.79 -43.05 9.73
N SER A 6 2.15 -43.91 10.54
CA SER A 6 2.80 -45.08 11.14
C SER A 6 3.23 -46.13 10.10
N LYS A 7 2.46 -46.33 9.04
CA LYS A 7 2.81 -47.24 7.93
C LYS A 7 4.01 -46.72 7.11
N ILE A 8 4.10 -45.41 6.89
CA ILE A 8 5.24 -44.80 6.22
C ILE A 8 6.52 -44.92 7.07
N TRP A 9 6.41 -44.70 8.38
CA TRP A 9 7.54 -44.85 9.31
C TRP A 9 8.08 -46.29 9.37
N ASN A 10 7.22 -47.31 9.37
CA ASN A 10 7.60 -48.71 9.39
C ASN A 10 8.31 -49.12 8.07
N LYS A 11 7.81 -48.66 6.93
CA LYS A 11 8.39 -48.93 5.60
C LYS A 11 9.76 -48.25 5.43
N ILE A 12 9.96 -47.07 6.02
CA ILE A 12 11.26 -46.37 6.04
C ILE A 12 12.27 -47.14 6.92
N ARG A 13 11.84 -47.72 8.04
CA ARG A 13 12.67 -48.41 8.99
C ARG A 13 13.18 -49.76 8.48
N GLU A 14 12.47 -50.41 7.54
CA GLU A 14 12.85 -51.71 6.97
C GLU A 14 13.89 -51.64 5.84
N ASN A 15 14.10 -50.45 5.25
CA ASN A 15 15.08 -50.28 4.17
C ASN A 15 16.52 -50.36 4.73
N LYS A 16 17.31 -51.38 4.23
CA LYS A 16 18.71 -51.58 4.60
C LYS A 16 19.61 -50.36 4.42
N VAL A 17 19.24 -49.44 3.54
CA VAL A 17 19.94 -48.17 3.26
C VAL A 17 19.90 -47.23 4.46
N PHE A 18 18.78 -47.17 5.20
CA PHE A 18 18.65 -46.36 6.41
C PHE A 18 19.41 -46.90 7.62
N ARG A 19 19.85 -48.15 7.59
CA ARG A 19 20.68 -48.79 8.61
C ARG A 19 22.16 -48.46 8.46
N SER A 20 22.60 -47.96 7.31
CA SER A 20 24.00 -47.55 7.12
C SER A 20 24.34 -46.33 7.94
N LEU A 21 25.36 -46.40 8.75
CA LEU A 21 25.86 -45.28 9.57
C LEU A 21 26.20 -44.07 8.70
N ARG A 22 26.73 -44.28 7.51
CA ARG A 22 27.08 -43.25 6.53
C ARG A 22 25.83 -42.47 6.07
N PHE A 23 24.72 -43.17 5.82
CA PHE A 23 23.47 -42.56 5.40
C PHE A 23 22.83 -41.72 6.51
N ARG A 24 22.91 -42.16 7.77
CA ARG A 24 22.42 -41.40 8.92
C ARG A 24 23.20 -40.09 9.11
N ILE A 25 24.53 -40.16 9.01
CA ILE A 25 25.39 -38.98 9.11
C ILE A 25 25.08 -38.00 7.97
N PHE A 26 24.94 -38.50 6.74
CA PHE A 26 24.57 -37.67 5.58
C PHE A 26 23.22 -36.97 5.79
N LEU A 27 22.22 -37.67 6.31
CA LEU A 27 20.88 -37.12 6.55
C LEU A 27 20.88 -36.05 7.66
N ILE A 28 21.67 -36.24 8.71
CA ILE A 28 21.84 -35.25 9.78
C ILE A 28 22.49 -33.97 9.22
N ILE A 29 23.53 -34.09 8.42
CA ILE A 29 24.21 -32.94 7.81
C ILE A 29 23.28 -32.22 6.84
N LEU A 30 22.50 -32.96 6.06
CA LEU A 30 21.51 -32.38 5.12
C LEU A 30 20.42 -31.61 5.85
N ILE A 31 19.87 -32.17 6.92
CA ILE A 31 18.86 -31.50 7.74
C ILE A 31 19.47 -30.27 8.43
N ALA A 32 20.63 -30.41 9.06
CA ALA A 32 21.30 -29.31 9.75
C ALA A 32 21.65 -28.15 8.81
N GLY A 33 22.01 -28.44 7.55
CA GLY A 33 22.28 -27.42 6.53
C GLY A 33 21.02 -26.78 5.93
N SER A 34 19.91 -27.54 5.86
CA SER A 34 18.66 -27.06 5.24
C SER A 34 17.85 -26.14 6.15
N ILE A 35 17.86 -26.38 7.46
CA ILE A 35 17.07 -25.63 8.44
C ILE A 35 17.39 -24.12 8.42
N PRO A 36 18.66 -23.67 8.51
CA PRO A 36 18.99 -22.25 8.46
C PRO A 36 18.55 -21.58 7.16
N GLY A 37 18.68 -22.28 6.03
CA GLY A 37 18.26 -21.79 4.72
C GLY A 37 16.74 -21.53 4.64
N ILE A 38 15.96 -22.47 5.16
CA ILE A 38 14.50 -22.35 5.19
C ILE A 38 14.07 -21.19 6.10
N ILE A 39 14.65 -21.06 7.29
CA ILE A 39 14.35 -19.99 8.23
C ILE A 39 14.68 -18.62 7.62
N MET A 40 15.86 -18.53 6.99
CA MET A 40 16.28 -17.30 6.33
C MET A 40 15.34 -16.93 5.15
N TYR A 41 14.97 -17.91 4.32
CA TYR A 41 14.06 -17.71 3.20
C TYR A 41 12.69 -17.18 3.65
N LEU A 42 12.10 -17.79 4.68
CA LEU A 42 10.81 -17.35 5.23
C LEU A 42 10.89 -15.96 5.88
N GLY A 43 11.93 -15.69 6.68
CA GLY A 43 12.12 -14.40 7.34
C GLY A 43 12.40 -13.25 6.37
N ILE A 44 13.11 -13.51 5.27
CA ILE A 44 13.37 -12.51 4.24
C ILE A 44 12.07 -12.16 3.49
N ARG A 45 11.26 -13.14 3.14
CA ARG A 45 10.04 -12.94 2.37
C ARG A 45 9.06 -11.98 3.06
N GLU A 46 8.83 -12.15 4.35
CA GLU A 46 7.90 -11.29 5.11
C GLU A 46 8.42 -9.85 5.23
N ARG A 47 9.71 -9.68 5.48
CA ARG A 47 10.32 -8.35 5.59
C ARG A 47 10.39 -7.62 4.25
N TYR A 48 10.66 -8.32 3.17
CA TYR A 48 10.67 -7.72 1.82
C TYR A 48 9.30 -7.20 1.41
N MET A 49 8.23 -7.96 1.65
CA MET A 49 6.87 -7.54 1.35
C MET A 49 6.49 -6.26 2.12
N ALA A 50 6.70 -6.25 3.44
CA ALA A 50 6.37 -5.09 4.26
C ALA A 50 7.16 -3.84 3.86
N ASN A 51 8.47 -3.99 3.60
CA ASN A 51 9.32 -2.87 3.19
C ASN A 51 8.97 -2.35 1.79
N ALA A 52 8.65 -3.23 0.83
CA ALA A 52 8.27 -2.84 -0.52
C ALA A 52 6.97 -2.02 -0.51
N VAL A 53 5.96 -2.44 0.26
CA VAL A 53 4.70 -1.71 0.42
C VAL A 53 4.94 -0.34 1.06
N ASN A 54 5.68 -0.27 2.17
CA ASN A 54 5.97 0.99 2.85
C ASN A 54 6.75 1.98 1.96
N THR A 55 7.73 1.48 1.20
CA THR A 55 8.48 2.32 0.25
C THR A 55 7.56 2.88 -0.82
N ARG A 56 6.67 2.05 -1.36
CA ARG A 56 5.72 2.48 -2.38
C ARG A 56 4.72 3.51 -1.86
N VAL A 57 4.19 3.29 -0.65
CA VAL A 57 3.31 4.25 0.03
C VAL A 57 3.99 5.60 0.22
N ASN A 58 5.21 5.62 0.73
CA ASN A 58 5.97 6.86 0.93
C ASN A 58 6.25 7.59 -0.39
N GLU A 59 6.56 6.86 -1.46
CA GLU A 59 6.75 7.42 -2.78
C GLU A 59 5.48 8.10 -3.30
N VAL A 60 4.34 7.41 -3.25
CA VAL A 60 3.04 7.97 -3.64
C VAL A 60 2.68 9.18 -2.79
N GLN A 61 2.82 9.10 -1.46
CA GLN A 61 2.57 10.24 -0.58
C GLN A 61 3.41 11.47 -0.95
N THR A 62 4.67 11.26 -1.31
CA THR A 62 5.56 12.35 -1.72
C THR A 62 5.08 12.99 -3.03
N GLN A 63 4.70 12.18 -4.01
CA GLN A 63 4.19 12.68 -5.28
C GLN A 63 2.86 13.42 -5.11
N VAL A 64 1.95 12.86 -4.29
CA VAL A 64 0.68 13.52 -3.99
C VAL A 64 0.88 14.86 -3.30
N LYS A 65 1.86 14.98 -2.39
CA LYS A 65 2.21 16.27 -1.74
C LYS A 65 2.71 17.31 -2.75
N ILE A 66 3.54 16.91 -3.71
CA ILE A 66 4.01 17.81 -4.77
C ILE A 66 2.82 18.32 -5.60
N ILE A 67 1.90 17.42 -5.97
CA ILE A 67 0.70 17.82 -6.70
C ILE A 67 -0.20 18.71 -5.83
N ALA A 68 -0.32 18.44 -4.54
CA ALA A 68 -1.08 19.30 -3.61
C ALA A 68 -0.53 20.74 -3.60
N ASP A 69 0.79 20.91 -3.61
CA ASP A 69 1.41 22.26 -3.72
C ASP A 69 1.11 22.91 -5.07
N HIS A 70 1.08 22.14 -6.17
CA HIS A 70 0.69 22.65 -7.48
C HIS A 70 -0.79 23.05 -7.54
N LEU A 71 -1.69 22.26 -6.91
CA LEU A 71 -3.11 22.61 -6.80
C LEU A 71 -3.32 23.99 -6.15
N LEU A 72 -2.54 24.30 -5.11
CA LEU A 72 -2.55 25.62 -4.46
C LEU A 72 -1.96 26.69 -5.38
N THR A 73 -0.81 26.43 -5.99
CA THR A 73 -0.11 27.40 -6.85
C THR A 73 -0.96 27.85 -8.03
N TYR A 74 -1.72 26.93 -8.61
CA TYR A 74 -2.61 27.22 -9.75
C TYR A 74 -4.04 27.57 -9.35
N ASN A 75 -4.33 27.75 -8.07
CA ASN A 75 -5.69 28.01 -7.57
C ASN A 75 -6.74 27.02 -8.10
N TYR A 76 -6.33 25.76 -8.27
CA TYR A 76 -7.15 24.72 -8.90
C TYR A 76 -8.48 24.46 -8.19
N LEU A 77 -8.54 24.74 -6.89
CA LEU A 77 -9.76 24.58 -6.08
C LEU A 77 -10.86 25.55 -6.49
N LEU A 78 -10.50 26.70 -7.10
CA LEU A 78 -11.43 27.69 -7.62
C LEU A 78 -11.76 27.45 -9.10
N ASP A 79 -10.78 26.97 -9.87
CA ASP A 79 -10.94 26.65 -11.29
C ASP A 79 -10.27 25.31 -11.62
N SER A 80 -11.08 24.25 -11.64
CA SER A 80 -10.63 22.87 -11.93
C SER A 80 -10.35 22.59 -13.42
N SER A 81 -10.36 23.61 -14.28
CA SER A 81 -10.12 23.48 -15.72
C SER A 81 -8.63 23.50 -16.13
N ASN A 82 -7.71 23.75 -15.19
CA ASN A 82 -6.28 23.85 -15.48
C ASN A 82 -5.74 22.55 -16.09
N GLU A 83 -5.32 22.62 -17.35
CA GLU A 83 -4.87 21.46 -18.14
C GLU A 83 -3.57 20.85 -17.59
N VAL A 84 -2.66 21.68 -17.05
CA VAL A 84 -1.38 21.19 -16.49
C VAL A 84 -1.64 20.30 -15.29
N VAL A 85 -2.47 20.78 -14.35
CA VAL A 85 -2.83 20.02 -13.16
C VAL A 85 -3.63 18.77 -13.52
N ASN A 86 -4.55 18.86 -14.48
CA ASN A 86 -5.30 17.70 -14.96
C ASN A 86 -4.38 16.64 -15.56
N ALA A 87 -3.35 17.06 -16.32
CA ALA A 87 -2.34 16.15 -16.88
C ALA A 87 -1.50 15.49 -15.78
N GLU A 88 -1.08 16.23 -14.76
CA GLU A 88 -0.33 15.68 -13.61
C GLU A 88 -1.16 14.66 -12.81
N LEU A 89 -2.43 14.95 -12.56
CA LEU A 89 -3.35 14.01 -11.90
C LEU A 89 -3.55 12.72 -12.71
N ALA A 90 -3.71 12.86 -14.03
CA ALA A 90 -3.84 11.72 -14.93
C ALA A 90 -2.53 10.91 -14.96
N GLN A 91 -1.38 11.57 -14.98
CA GLN A 91 -0.07 10.91 -14.93
C GLN A 91 0.13 10.15 -13.63
N LEU A 92 -0.20 10.74 -12.48
CA LEU A 92 -0.15 10.08 -11.18
C LEU A 92 -1.03 8.83 -11.17
N SER A 93 -2.28 8.97 -11.62
CA SER A 93 -3.25 7.86 -11.72
C SER A 93 -2.70 6.71 -12.58
N ASN A 94 -2.11 7.02 -13.74
CA ASN A 94 -1.56 6.02 -14.65
C ASN A 94 -0.30 5.37 -14.10
N LEU A 95 0.61 6.14 -13.48
CA LEU A 95 1.89 5.65 -12.97
C LEU A 95 1.70 4.63 -11.83
N TYR A 96 0.73 4.89 -10.97
CA TYR A 96 0.47 4.05 -9.80
C TYR A 96 -0.70 3.08 -9.99
N GLY A 97 -1.39 3.14 -11.14
CA GLY A 97 -2.58 2.33 -11.40
C GLY A 97 -3.72 2.61 -10.42
N GLY A 98 -3.77 3.84 -9.89
CA GLY A 98 -4.68 4.25 -8.84
C GLY A 98 -5.65 5.34 -9.27
N ARG A 99 -6.69 5.54 -8.49
CA ARG A 99 -7.67 6.62 -8.68
C ARG A 99 -7.33 7.79 -7.77
N VAL A 100 -7.29 8.99 -8.32
CA VAL A 100 -7.04 10.22 -7.57
C VAL A 100 -8.32 11.03 -7.49
N LEU A 101 -8.66 11.45 -6.27
CA LEU A 101 -9.83 12.28 -5.97
C LEU A 101 -9.38 13.55 -5.27
N ILE A 102 -9.95 14.69 -5.66
CA ILE A 102 -9.79 15.96 -4.96
C ILE A 102 -11.12 16.30 -4.32
N VAL A 103 -11.11 16.54 -3.02
CA VAL A 103 -12.30 16.79 -2.21
C VAL A 103 -12.19 18.18 -1.58
N ASP A 104 -13.24 18.99 -1.72
CA ASP A 104 -13.32 20.33 -1.14
C ASP A 104 -13.70 20.33 0.36
N GLY A 105 -13.71 21.50 0.97
CA GLY A 105 -14.06 21.69 2.39
C GLY A 105 -15.50 21.29 2.74
N ASN A 106 -16.36 21.08 1.75
CA ASN A 106 -17.74 20.62 1.91
C ASN A 106 -17.88 19.11 1.66
N PHE A 107 -16.78 18.37 1.65
CA PHE A 107 -16.72 16.93 1.33
C PHE A 107 -17.19 16.59 -0.10
N LYS A 108 -17.22 17.56 -1.01
CA LYS A 108 -17.62 17.35 -2.40
C LYS A 108 -16.39 17.03 -3.25
N ILE A 109 -16.50 16.02 -4.09
CA ILE A 109 -15.46 15.66 -5.06
C ILE A 109 -15.46 16.70 -6.17
N ILE A 110 -14.36 17.47 -6.27
CA ILE A 110 -14.15 18.48 -7.32
C ILE A 110 -13.57 17.81 -8.57
N LYS A 111 -12.67 16.85 -8.37
CA LYS A 111 -12.01 16.12 -9.46
C LYS A 111 -11.90 14.65 -9.15
N ASP A 112 -12.07 13.85 -10.18
CA ASP A 112 -11.94 12.39 -10.17
C ASP A 112 -11.25 11.94 -11.45
N THR A 113 -10.07 11.36 -11.35
CA THR A 113 -9.32 10.89 -12.53
C THR A 113 -10.06 9.82 -13.34
N TYR A 114 -11.02 9.14 -12.75
CA TYR A 114 -11.89 8.17 -13.45
C TYR A 114 -13.21 8.80 -13.93
N GLY A 115 -13.52 10.04 -13.55
CA GLY A 115 -14.73 10.75 -13.98
C GLY A 115 -16.05 10.19 -13.44
N ILE A 116 -16.02 9.28 -12.46
CA ILE A 116 -17.22 8.53 -12.02
C ILE A 116 -18.00 9.28 -10.93
N SER A 117 -17.28 10.04 -10.10
CA SER A 117 -17.83 10.56 -8.84
C SER A 117 -17.71 12.07 -8.69
N GLU A 118 -17.34 12.82 -9.72
CA GLU A 118 -17.30 14.29 -9.66
C GLU A 118 -18.65 14.86 -9.23
N GLY A 119 -18.62 15.81 -8.33
CA GLY A 119 -19.81 16.47 -7.79
C GLY A 119 -20.52 15.70 -6.67
N LYS A 120 -20.16 14.46 -6.38
CA LYS A 120 -20.73 13.67 -5.28
C LYS A 120 -20.05 14.01 -3.96
N LEU A 121 -20.74 13.73 -2.85
CA LEU A 121 -20.17 13.83 -1.51
C LEU A 121 -19.36 12.57 -1.19
N LEU A 122 -18.17 12.76 -0.62
CA LEU A 122 -17.32 11.70 -0.14
C LEU A 122 -16.96 11.95 1.33
N ILE A 123 -17.54 11.14 2.20
CA ILE A 123 -17.33 11.22 3.64
C ILE A 123 -16.70 9.91 4.10
N SER A 124 -15.44 9.96 4.49
CA SER A 124 -14.72 8.85 5.12
C SER A 124 -14.08 9.30 6.42
N GLU A 125 -13.72 8.36 7.28
CA GLU A 125 -13.06 8.67 8.55
C GLU A 125 -11.73 9.40 8.32
N ASP A 126 -10.94 8.96 7.35
CA ASP A 126 -9.64 9.56 7.04
C ASP A 126 -9.77 10.99 6.50
N ILE A 127 -10.77 11.25 5.67
CA ILE A 127 -11.05 12.59 5.20
C ILE A 127 -11.43 13.49 6.37
N ILE A 128 -12.30 13.04 7.26
CA ILE A 128 -12.72 13.81 8.45
C ILE A 128 -11.49 14.09 9.34
N ARG A 129 -10.64 13.11 9.59
CA ARG A 129 -9.41 13.27 10.38
C ARG A 129 -8.45 14.27 9.73
N CYS A 130 -8.29 14.17 8.42
CA CYS A 130 -7.48 15.11 7.65
C CYS A 130 -7.99 16.54 7.77
N PHE A 131 -9.31 16.77 7.65
CA PHE A 131 -9.92 18.09 7.86
C PHE A 131 -9.80 18.62 9.29
N LYS A 132 -9.68 17.73 10.28
CA LYS A 132 -9.38 18.12 11.67
C LYS A 132 -7.91 18.49 11.90
N GLY A 133 -7.05 18.33 10.90
CA GLY A 133 -5.63 18.68 10.99
C GLY A 133 -4.74 17.56 11.48
N GLU A 134 -5.18 16.31 11.44
CA GLU A 134 -4.36 15.15 11.82
C GLU A 134 -3.29 14.78 10.78
N GLY A 135 -3.16 15.57 9.70
CA GLY A 135 -2.16 15.38 8.66
C GLY A 135 -2.53 14.31 7.63
N SER A 136 -1.53 13.78 6.92
CA SER A 136 -1.72 12.72 5.93
C SER A 136 -1.90 11.37 6.61
N SER A 137 -2.84 10.57 6.10
CA SER A 137 -3.03 9.18 6.53
C SER A 137 -2.82 8.22 5.35
N SER A 138 -2.43 6.99 5.67
CA SER A 138 -2.42 5.89 4.73
C SER A 138 -2.82 4.61 5.44
N HIS A 139 -3.76 3.87 4.87
CA HIS A 139 -4.16 2.57 5.39
C HIS A 139 -4.54 1.60 4.28
N MET A 140 -4.48 0.32 4.59
CA MET A 140 -5.01 -0.71 3.71
C MET A 140 -6.53 -0.73 3.80
N ALA A 141 -7.20 -0.35 2.71
CA ALA A 141 -8.65 -0.41 2.60
C ALA A 141 -9.06 -1.71 1.92
N GLY A 142 -9.76 -2.57 2.64
CA GLY A 142 -10.10 -3.91 2.15
C GLY A 142 -8.86 -4.81 1.96
N ASN A 143 -8.94 -5.78 1.05
CA ASN A 143 -7.87 -6.75 0.84
C ASN A 143 -6.87 -6.37 -0.26
N ASN A 144 -7.12 -5.35 -1.08
CA ASN A 144 -6.40 -5.17 -2.33
C ASN A 144 -5.96 -3.75 -2.67
N TYR A 145 -6.25 -2.73 -1.89
CA TYR A 145 -5.83 -1.37 -2.22
C TYR A 145 -5.39 -0.58 -0.98
N ILE A 146 -4.55 0.41 -1.22
CA ILE A 146 -4.07 1.33 -0.20
C ILE A 146 -4.74 2.67 -0.45
N GLU A 147 -5.40 3.20 0.58
CA GLU A 147 -5.95 4.55 0.57
C GLU A 147 -4.94 5.50 1.19
N ILE A 148 -4.66 6.59 0.49
CA ILE A 148 -3.74 7.64 0.94
C ILE A 148 -4.48 8.96 0.89
N VAL A 149 -4.59 9.63 2.03
CA VAL A 149 -5.22 10.94 2.17
C VAL A 149 -4.15 11.96 2.55
N VAL A 150 -4.07 13.04 1.78
CA VAL A 150 -3.11 14.13 1.99
C VAL A 150 -3.84 15.44 2.05
N PRO A 151 -3.62 16.27 3.11
CA PRO A 151 -4.21 17.59 3.17
C PRO A 151 -3.58 18.52 2.13
N ILE A 152 -4.42 19.33 1.50
CA ILE A 152 -3.99 20.47 0.71
C ILE A 152 -4.07 21.68 1.65
N GLU A 153 -2.93 22.11 2.17
CA GLU A 153 -2.85 23.23 3.10
C GLU A 153 -2.52 24.50 2.35
N GLU A 154 -3.43 25.44 2.35
CA GLU A 154 -3.11 26.82 1.99
C GLU A 154 -2.33 27.45 3.14
N LYS A 155 -1.07 27.81 2.94
CA LYS A 155 -0.30 28.62 3.88
C LYS A 155 -0.91 30.01 3.95
N GLN A 156 -2.03 30.14 4.65
CA GLN A 156 -2.56 31.45 4.97
C GLN A 156 -1.93 32.00 6.24
N SER A 157 -1.29 33.15 6.10
CA SER A 157 -1.10 34.06 7.20
C SER A 157 -2.48 34.56 7.68
N GLY A 158 -3.05 33.92 8.69
CA GLY A 158 -4.01 34.57 9.60
C GLY A 158 -5.50 34.33 9.41
N THR A 159 -5.98 33.39 8.59
CA THR A 159 -7.44 33.11 8.55
C THR A 159 -7.67 31.64 8.24
N SER A 160 -8.72 31.05 8.83
CA SER A 160 -9.02 29.61 8.83
C SER A 160 -8.75 28.87 7.52
N PRO A 161 -8.07 27.72 7.53
CA PRO A 161 -7.64 27.02 6.33
C PRO A 161 -8.84 26.41 5.58
N VAL A 162 -8.92 26.70 4.29
CA VAL A 162 -9.71 25.86 3.36
C VAL A 162 -8.89 24.61 3.11
N LYS A 163 -9.36 23.48 3.61
CA LYS A 163 -8.69 22.20 3.47
C LYS A 163 -9.36 21.36 2.39
N SER A 164 -8.60 20.90 1.43
CA SER A 164 -9.03 19.89 0.46
C SER A 164 -8.07 18.71 0.50
N ASN A 165 -8.55 17.53 0.19
CA ASN A 165 -7.81 16.29 0.33
C ASN A 165 -7.68 15.56 -1.00
N VAL A 166 -6.53 14.93 -1.21
CA VAL A 166 -6.28 14.06 -2.36
C VAL A 166 -6.27 12.60 -1.91
N LEU A 167 -7.11 11.80 -2.52
CA LEU A 167 -7.20 10.36 -2.32
C LEU A 167 -6.55 9.64 -3.49
N SER A 168 -5.62 8.75 -3.21
CA SER A 168 -5.04 7.86 -4.20
C SER A 168 -5.31 6.40 -3.81
N ASN A 169 -6.05 5.70 -4.66
CA ASN A 169 -6.32 4.27 -4.49
C ASN A 169 -5.41 3.49 -5.42
N ASN A 170 -4.63 2.59 -4.89
CA ASN A 170 -3.78 1.70 -5.66
C ASN A 170 -4.37 0.28 -5.64
N THR A 171 -4.72 -0.25 -6.80
CA THR A 171 -5.08 -1.66 -6.97
C THR A 171 -3.87 -2.42 -7.47
N SER A 172 -3.47 -3.44 -6.75
CA SER A 172 -2.46 -4.42 -7.19
C SER A 172 -3.12 -5.49 -8.04
#